data_ef3090bd8bbcbf51cb767c6a76219e0b
#
_entry.id   ef3090bd8bbcbf51cb767c6a76219e0b
#
_cell.length_a   1.000
_cell.length_b   1.000
_cell.length_c   1.000
_cell.angle_alpha   90.00
_cell.angle_beta   90.00
_cell.angle_gamma   90.00
#
_symmetry.space_group_name_H-M   'P 1'
#
loop_
_entity.id
_entity.type
_entity.pdbx_description
1 polymer ?
#
loop_
_entity_poly.entity_id
_entity_poly.type
_entity_poly.pdbx_seq_one_letter_code
_entity_poly.pdbx_strand_id
1 'polypeptide(L)'
;MAESVATGLGNISVNHSGMRQWTKNKDRKKKKASKRPIVRFNMRKDKKIIAEYHTLNKQIDALRKSPSMAKGEKDRRIADLEEKREKIGGIHAYQEASKLGEARHGSFNSAKWVVKQLKAFDVRPSSQQTKLKILDVGALDNNYQKHGKWIQCTPIDLNPQNNRVIEADFLTLNDKKDYDVVVLSLIINFEGDSRKRGELLRKCEELIVDQGLLFIVLPLACLENSRYLDKDCFVSMLGSLGFEVCLCHSSRKLCFFMFKKTSHVSGRSFSKHVVRKGGNHNNFAIVL
;
A
#
# COMPACT_ATOMS: atom_id res chain seq x y z
N MET A 1 -45.59 -0.44 27.25
CA MET A 1 -44.41 -1.12 27.84
C MET A 1 -43.53 -1.57 26.67
N ALA A 2 -42.47 -0.87 26.43
CA ALA A 2 -41.50 -1.20 25.38
C ALA A 2 -40.17 -1.54 26.06
N GLU A 3 -39.75 -2.79 25.95
CA GLU A 3 -38.45 -3.26 26.44
C GLU A 3 -37.33 -2.78 25.55
N SER A 4 -36.37 -2.09 26.15
CA SER A 4 -35.15 -1.64 25.46
C SER A 4 -34.10 -2.76 25.47
N VAL A 5 -33.78 -3.27 24.31
CA VAL A 5 -32.59 -4.15 24.12
C VAL A 5 -31.36 -3.27 24.01
N ALA A 6 -30.50 -3.27 25.03
CA ALA A 6 -29.23 -2.61 25.03
C ALA A 6 -28.20 -3.42 24.22
N THR A 7 -27.93 -3.02 22.99
CA THR A 7 -26.79 -3.51 22.21
C THR A 7 -25.55 -2.69 22.57
N GLY A 8 -24.54 -3.38 23.14
CA GLY A 8 -23.23 -2.78 23.48
C GLY A 8 -22.45 -2.34 22.26
N LEU A 9 -22.71 -1.14 21.79
CA LEU A 9 -21.90 -0.44 20.80
C LEU A 9 -20.91 0.47 21.53
N GLY A 10 -19.62 0.18 21.41
CA GLY A 10 -18.56 1.04 21.93
C GLY A 10 -18.65 2.44 21.31
N ASN A 11 -18.46 3.45 22.14
CA ASN A 11 -18.59 4.87 21.80
C ASN A 11 -17.79 5.25 20.56
N ILE A 12 -18.48 5.75 19.54
CA ILE A 12 -17.90 6.33 18.32
C ILE A 12 -17.92 7.84 18.51
N SER A 13 -16.74 8.45 18.62
CA SER A 13 -16.63 9.91 18.57
C SER A 13 -16.42 10.36 17.11
N VAL A 14 -17.14 11.37 16.69
CA VAL A 14 -17.03 11.99 15.35
C VAL A 14 -16.32 13.33 15.53
N ASN A 15 -15.20 13.53 14.82
CA ASN A 15 -14.51 14.83 14.79
C ASN A 15 -15.18 15.77 13.78
N HIS A 16 -14.89 17.09 13.87
CA HIS A 16 -15.42 18.15 13.00
C HIS A 16 -15.24 17.93 11.48
N SER A 17 -14.46 16.92 11.06
CA SER A 17 -14.27 16.51 9.65
C SER A 17 -15.11 15.31 9.21
N GLY A 18 -16.04 14.82 10.03
CA GLY A 18 -16.88 13.66 9.68
C GLY A 18 -16.19 12.29 9.67
N MET A 19 -14.92 12.22 10.08
CA MET A 19 -14.16 10.97 10.11
C MET A 19 -14.40 10.17 11.40
N ARG A 20 -14.81 8.90 11.27
CA ARG A 20 -14.94 7.96 12.39
C ARG A 20 -13.57 7.39 12.76
N GLN A 21 -13.08 7.69 13.96
CA GLN A 21 -11.86 7.08 14.52
C GLN A 21 -12.21 5.96 15.50
N TRP A 22 -11.49 4.84 15.37
CA TRP A 22 -11.57 3.73 16.33
C TRP A 22 -10.50 3.88 17.40
N THR A 23 -10.89 4.01 18.68
CA THR A 23 -9.97 4.03 19.81
C THR A 23 -9.72 2.62 20.35
N LYS A 24 -8.50 2.35 20.80
CA LYS A 24 -8.05 1.04 21.30
C LYS A 24 -8.77 0.66 22.60
N ASN A 25 -9.40 -0.54 22.63
CA ASN A 25 -9.65 -1.25 23.89
C ASN A 25 -8.33 -1.86 24.40
N LYS A 26 -7.84 -1.34 25.51
CA LYS A 26 -6.76 -1.93 26.31
C LYS A 26 -7.38 -3.00 27.21
N ASP A 27 -7.37 -4.26 26.79
CA ASP A 27 -7.33 -5.40 27.68
C ASP A 27 -7.28 -6.70 26.86
N ARG A 28 -6.06 -7.23 26.68
CA ARG A 28 -5.88 -8.63 26.28
C ARG A 28 -4.73 -9.25 27.09
N LYS A 29 -5.11 -10.19 27.97
CA LYS A 29 -4.22 -11.09 28.71
C LYS A 29 -3.24 -11.78 27.75
N LYS A 30 -1.95 -11.69 28.03
CA LYS A 30 -0.85 -12.34 27.29
C LYS A 30 -0.95 -13.87 27.44
N LYS A 31 -1.30 -14.58 26.35
CA LYS A 31 -1.04 -16.03 26.25
C LYS A 31 0.46 -16.20 25.85
N LYS A 32 1.20 -16.98 26.64
CA LYS A 32 2.61 -17.36 26.34
C LYS A 32 2.61 -18.21 25.06
N ALA A 33 3.28 -17.71 24.02
CA ALA A 33 3.53 -18.45 22.79
C ALA A 33 4.77 -19.35 22.97
N SER A 34 4.69 -20.59 22.49
CA SER A 34 5.80 -21.55 22.48
C SER A 34 6.99 -21.02 21.67
N LYS A 35 8.18 -21.14 22.22
CA LYS A 35 9.43 -20.72 21.58
C LYS A 35 9.76 -21.67 20.41
N ARG A 36 9.60 -21.22 19.17
CA ARG A 36 10.24 -21.82 17.99
C ARG A 36 11.71 -21.35 17.92
N PRO A 37 12.64 -22.17 17.41
CA PRO A 37 14.05 -21.80 17.36
C PRO A 37 14.25 -20.54 16.51
N ILE A 38 14.91 -19.54 17.11
CA ILE A 38 15.22 -18.27 16.47
C ILE A 38 16.45 -18.48 15.60
N VAL A 39 16.28 -18.57 14.29
CA VAL A 39 17.41 -18.38 13.36
C VAL A 39 17.87 -16.93 13.53
N ARG A 40 19.10 -16.74 14.03
CA ARG A 40 19.71 -15.42 14.20
C ARG A 40 20.08 -14.85 12.84
N PHE A 41 19.15 -14.16 12.19
CA PHE A 41 19.43 -13.35 11.03
C PHE A 41 19.89 -11.94 11.43
N ASN A 42 20.80 -11.37 10.62
CA ASN A 42 21.41 -10.07 10.89
C ASN A 42 20.45 -8.93 10.49
N MET A 43 19.56 -8.51 11.41
CA MET A 43 18.54 -7.47 11.20
C MET A 43 19.08 -6.15 10.61
N ARG A 44 20.35 -5.83 10.84
CA ARG A 44 21.00 -4.63 10.27
C ARG A 44 21.28 -4.82 8.78
N LYS A 45 21.63 -6.05 8.36
CA LYS A 45 21.96 -6.37 6.97
C LYS A 45 20.72 -6.24 6.06
N ASP A 46 19.59 -6.82 6.45
CA ASP A 46 18.37 -6.80 5.63
C ASP A 46 17.79 -5.39 5.45
N LYS A 47 17.79 -4.59 6.54
CA LYS A 47 17.38 -3.17 6.46
C LYS A 47 18.28 -2.36 5.56
N LYS A 48 19.59 -2.67 5.57
CA LYS A 48 20.57 -2.00 4.72
C LYS A 48 20.33 -2.34 3.25
N ILE A 49 20.10 -3.61 2.92
CA ILE A 49 19.78 -4.05 1.56
C ILE A 49 18.55 -3.33 1.02
N ILE A 50 17.45 -3.31 1.78
CA ILE A 50 16.22 -2.62 1.39
C ILE A 50 16.47 -1.12 1.14
N ALA A 51 17.14 -0.44 2.06
CA ALA A 51 17.42 0.99 1.95
C ALA A 51 18.35 1.32 0.77
N GLU A 52 19.38 0.51 0.56
CA GLU A 52 20.36 0.68 -0.51
C GLU A 52 19.74 0.41 -1.88
N TYR A 53 18.95 -0.66 -2.02
CA TYR A 53 18.20 -0.96 -3.24
C TYR A 53 17.29 0.21 -3.65
N HIS A 54 16.53 0.78 -2.71
CA HIS A 54 15.71 1.97 -2.99
C HIS A 54 16.52 3.19 -3.37
N THR A 55 17.67 3.40 -2.74
CA THR A 55 18.54 4.54 -3.05
C THR A 55 19.08 4.44 -4.48
N LEU A 56 19.52 3.24 -4.86
CA LEU A 56 20.03 2.99 -6.21
C LEU A 56 18.94 3.15 -7.27
N ASN A 57 17.75 2.62 -7.05
CA ASN A 57 16.62 2.82 -7.97
C ASN A 57 16.28 4.29 -8.15
N LYS A 58 16.23 5.09 -7.06
CA LYS A 58 15.99 6.54 -7.16
C LYS A 58 17.07 7.28 -7.95
N GLN A 59 18.33 6.87 -7.81
CA GLN A 59 19.43 7.46 -8.56
C GLN A 59 19.33 7.12 -10.05
N ILE A 60 19.02 5.88 -10.39
CA ILE A 60 18.81 5.43 -11.78
C ILE A 60 17.64 6.22 -12.41
N ASP A 61 16.51 6.33 -11.71
CA ASP A 61 15.36 7.08 -12.21
C ASP A 61 15.65 8.57 -12.39
N ALA A 62 16.41 9.17 -11.48
CA ALA A 62 16.85 10.56 -11.60
C ALA A 62 17.74 10.79 -12.85
N LEU A 63 18.66 9.87 -13.12
CA LEU A 63 19.50 9.94 -14.31
C LEU A 63 18.70 9.75 -15.59
N ARG A 64 17.78 8.81 -15.63
CA ARG A 64 16.90 8.58 -16.81
C ARG A 64 16.11 9.83 -17.19
N LYS A 65 15.73 10.64 -16.20
CA LYS A 65 14.94 11.88 -16.39
C LYS A 65 15.79 13.15 -16.58
N SER A 66 17.11 13.07 -16.38
CA SER A 66 17.97 14.25 -16.53
C SER A 66 18.10 14.65 -18.01
N PRO A 67 17.67 15.86 -18.41
CA PRO A 67 17.79 16.31 -19.78
C PRO A 67 19.19 16.86 -20.10
N SER A 68 19.98 17.22 -19.07
CA SER A 68 21.21 18.01 -19.22
C SER A 68 22.49 17.17 -19.44
N MET A 69 22.38 15.83 -19.43
CA MET A 69 23.55 14.95 -19.56
C MET A 69 23.63 14.33 -20.95
N ALA A 70 24.84 14.25 -21.53
CA ALA A 70 25.07 13.56 -22.77
C ALA A 70 24.66 12.10 -22.68
N LYS A 71 24.02 11.57 -23.74
CA LYS A 71 23.41 10.21 -23.72
C LYS A 71 24.41 9.14 -23.29
N GLY A 72 25.62 9.13 -23.85
CA GLY A 72 26.63 8.11 -23.53
C GLY A 72 27.14 8.17 -22.09
N GLU A 73 27.29 9.36 -21.50
CA GLU A 73 27.64 9.50 -20.07
C GLU A 73 26.51 9.06 -19.16
N LYS A 74 25.26 9.36 -19.54
CA LYS A 74 24.05 8.96 -18.85
C LYS A 74 23.90 7.43 -18.80
N ASP A 75 24.06 6.78 -19.94
CA ASP A 75 23.96 5.33 -20.06
C ASP A 75 25.05 4.63 -19.24
N ARG A 76 26.27 5.14 -19.26
CA ARG A 76 27.39 4.63 -18.43
C ARG A 76 27.09 4.74 -16.95
N ARG A 77 26.60 5.88 -16.46
CA ARG A 77 26.26 6.06 -15.04
C ARG A 77 25.08 5.18 -14.60
N ILE A 78 24.12 4.97 -15.48
CA ILE A 78 23.01 4.04 -15.21
C ILE A 78 23.54 2.62 -15.08
N ALA A 79 24.40 2.17 -16.01
CA ALA A 79 25.01 0.84 -15.96
C ALA A 79 25.81 0.62 -14.66
N ASP A 80 26.60 1.60 -14.23
CA ASP A 80 27.36 1.54 -12.97
C ASP A 80 26.44 1.38 -11.74
N LEU A 81 25.27 2.04 -11.73
CA LEU A 81 24.29 1.94 -10.64
C LEU A 81 23.53 0.62 -10.70
N GLU A 82 23.22 0.12 -11.88
CA GLU A 82 22.60 -1.20 -12.08
C GLU A 82 23.55 -2.31 -11.65
N GLU A 83 24.84 -2.23 -11.98
CA GLU A 83 25.85 -3.16 -11.48
C GLU A 83 25.96 -3.12 -9.95
N LYS A 84 25.96 -1.94 -9.34
CA LYS A 84 25.94 -1.83 -7.87
C LYS A 84 24.69 -2.46 -7.27
N ARG A 85 23.53 -2.30 -7.91
CA ARG A 85 22.28 -2.91 -7.49
C ARG A 85 22.35 -4.44 -7.56
N GLU A 86 22.95 -5.00 -8.60
CA GLU A 86 23.19 -6.45 -8.71
C GLU A 86 24.18 -6.96 -7.66
N LYS A 87 25.24 -6.21 -7.35
CA LYS A 87 26.23 -6.57 -6.31
C LYS A 87 25.63 -6.68 -4.90
N ILE A 88 24.57 -5.94 -4.57
CA ILE A 88 23.84 -6.10 -3.29
C ILE A 88 22.83 -7.25 -3.34
N GLY A 89 22.76 -7.99 -4.44
CA GLY A 89 21.88 -9.15 -4.67
C GLY A 89 20.60 -8.83 -5.44
N GLY A 90 20.53 -7.66 -6.07
CA GLY A 90 19.46 -7.26 -6.99
C GLY A 90 18.07 -7.30 -6.36
N ILE A 91 17.07 -7.51 -7.21
CA ILE A 91 15.65 -7.62 -6.80
C ILE A 91 15.42 -8.84 -5.89
N HIS A 92 16.14 -9.93 -6.06
CA HIS A 92 15.96 -11.14 -5.28
C HIS A 92 16.33 -10.94 -3.80
N ALA A 93 17.50 -10.36 -3.51
CA ALA A 93 17.91 -10.07 -2.14
C ALA A 93 16.97 -9.06 -1.46
N TYR A 94 16.48 -8.08 -2.23
CA TYR A 94 15.48 -7.14 -1.76
C TYR A 94 14.17 -7.83 -1.38
N GLN A 95 13.63 -8.70 -2.24
CA GLN A 95 12.38 -9.43 -1.97
C GLN A 95 12.52 -10.40 -0.80
N GLU A 96 13.66 -11.10 -0.68
CA GLU A 96 13.96 -11.97 0.44
C GLU A 96 14.04 -11.18 1.76
N ALA A 97 14.73 -10.04 1.77
CA ALA A 97 14.80 -9.16 2.93
C ALA A 97 13.41 -8.61 3.31
N SER A 98 12.55 -8.32 2.33
CA SER A 98 11.16 -7.88 2.54
C SER A 98 10.31 -8.98 3.16
N LYS A 99 10.37 -10.22 2.65
CA LYS A 99 9.69 -11.41 3.23
C LYS A 99 10.13 -11.68 4.66
N LEU A 100 11.43 -11.60 4.93
CA LEU A 100 11.98 -11.75 6.28
C LEU A 100 11.52 -10.62 7.21
N GLY A 101 11.38 -9.40 6.68
CA GLY A 101 10.81 -8.26 7.39
C GLY A 101 9.35 -8.51 7.79
N GLU A 102 8.53 -9.02 6.88
CA GLU A 102 7.13 -9.39 7.12
C GLU A 102 7.00 -10.48 8.21
N ALA A 103 7.78 -11.53 8.11
CA ALA A 103 7.79 -12.63 9.08
C ALA A 103 8.19 -12.17 10.51
N ARG A 104 9.07 -11.18 10.62
CA ARG A 104 9.60 -10.67 11.92
C ARG A 104 8.70 -9.65 12.60
N HIS A 105 7.91 -8.90 11.83
CA HIS A 105 7.03 -7.86 12.41
C HIS A 105 5.74 -8.45 13.02
N GLY A 106 5.75 -9.72 13.40
CA GLY A 106 4.67 -10.35 14.15
C GLY A 106 3.42 -10.52 13.30
N SER A 107 3.58 -11.03 12.08
CA SER A 107 2.48 -11.38 11.19
C SER A 107 1.60 -10.20 10.73
N PHE A 108 2.17 -8.99 10.54
CA PHE A 108 1.43 -8.01 9.76
C PHE A 108 1.35 -8.56 8.33
N ASN A 109 0.19 -9.05 8.00
CA ASN A 109 -0.19 -9.44 6.67
C ASN A 109 -1.35 -8.52 6.29
N SER A 110 -1.16 -7.69 5.26
CA SER A 110 -2.16 -6.74 4.78
C SER A 110 -3.47 -7.44 4.43
N ALA A 111 -3.41 -8.63 3.84
CA ALA A 111 -4.58 -9.42 3.50
C ALA A 111 -5.43 -9.77 4.75
N LYS A 112 -4.81 -10.08 5.90
CA LYS A 112 -5.54 -10.29 7.16
C LYS A 112 -6.29 -9.03 7.61
N TRP A 113 -5.66 -7.86 7.44
CA TRP A 113 -6.30 -6.59 7.75
C TRP A 113 -7.44 -6.30 6.77
N VAL A 114 -7.22 -6.45 5.46
CA VAL A 114 -8.25 -6.29 4.42
C VAL A 114 -9.46 -7.18 4.72
N VAL A 115 -9.25 -8.50 4.89
CA VAL A 115 -10.34 -9.46 5.20
C VAL A 115 -11.08 -9.09 6.49
N LYS A 116 -10.36 -8.60 7.50
CA LYS A 116 -11.00 -8.12 8.74
C LYS A 116 -11.91 -6.94 8.48
N GLN A 117 -11.47 -5.97 7.65
CA GLN A 117 -12.30 -4.80 7.32
C GLN A 117 -13.49 -5.19 6.43
N LEU A 118 -13.29 -6.00 5.39
CA LEU A 118 -14.37 -6.51 4.55
C LEU A 118 -15.49 -7.15 5.40
N LYS A 119 -15.11 -7.96 6.39
CA LYS A 119 -16.07 -8.55 7.33
C LYS A 119 -16.73 -7.53 8.25
N ALA A 120 -15.96 -6.56 8.77
CA ALA A 120 -16.46 -5.55 9.71
C ALA A 120 -17.46 -4.58 9.06
N PHE A 121 -17.28 -4.32 7.75
CA PHE A 121 -18.17 -3.49 6.95
C PHE A 121 -19.23 -4.29 6.18
N ASP A 122 -19.34 -5.58 6.47
CA ASP A 122 -20.25 -6.55 5.84
C ASP A 122 -20.19 -6.54 4.31
N VAL A 123 -19.00 -6.34 3.75
CA VAL A 123 -18.79 -6.37 2.30
C VAL A 123 -18.91 -7.81 1.82
N ARG A 124 -19.89 -8.05 0.96
CA ARG A 124 -20.22 -9.35 0.41
C ARG A 124 -20.26 -9.30 -1.12
N PRO A 125 -20.07 -10.43 -1.80
CA PRO A 125 -20.38 -10.53 -3.21
C PRO A 125 -21.83 -10.15 -3.49
N SER A 126 -22.10 -9.59 -4.67
CA SER A 126 -23.44 -9.16 -5.08
C SER A 126 -24.45 -10.31 -5.17
N SER A 127 -24.01 -11.55 -5.23
CA SER A 127 -24.85 -12.76 -5.15
C SER A 127 -24.11 -13.90 -4.47
N GLN A 128 -24.85 -14.91 -3.98
CA GLN A 128 -24.25 -16.11 -3.38
C GLN A 128 -23.46 -16.98 -4.39
N GLN A 129 -23.69 -16.79 -5.67
CA GLN A 129 -23.03 -17.53 -6.76
C GLN A 129 -21.75 -16.84 -7.25
N THR A 130 -21.53 -15.59 -6.89
CA THR A 130 -20.33 -14.81 -7.26
C THR A 130 -19.35 -14.75 -6.10
N LYS A 131 -18.09 -14.45 -6.41
CA LYS A 131 -17.04 -14.18 -5.42
C LYS A 131 -16.61 -12.75 -5.52
N LEU A 132 -16.21 -12.17 -4.39
CA LEU A 132 -15.61 -10.83 -4.35
C LEU A 132 -14.26 -10.86 -5.08
N LYS A 133 -14.14 -10.11 -6.16
CA LYS A 133 -12.93 -10.03 -6.98
C LYS A 133 -11.94 -9.06 -6.35
N ILE A 134 -10.79 -9.55 -5.92
CA ILE A 134 -9.71 -8.76 -5.31
C ILE A 134 -8.48 -8.77 -6.22
N LEU A 135 -7.96 -7.60 -6.56
CA LEU A 135 -6.63 -7.44 -7.15
C LEU A 135 -5.64 -7.07 -6.03
N ASP A 136 -4.67 -7.94 -5.75
CA ASP A 136 -3.61 -7.72 -4.76
C ASP A 136 -2.30 -7.39 -5.48
N VAL A 137 -1.90 -6.14 -5.45
CA VAL A 137 -0.78 -5.61 -6.22
C VAL A 137 0.51 -5.69 -5.41
N GLY A 138 1.58 -6.22 -6.03
CA GLY A 138 2.87 -6.46 -5.38
C GLY A 138 2.79 -7.60 -4.37
N ALA A 139 2.01 -8.63 -4.69
CA ALA A 139 1.78 -9.77 -3.83
C ALA A 139 3.01 -10.67 -3.77
N LEU A 140 3.46 -11.00 -2.55
CA LEU A 140 4.51 -12.00 -2.35
C LEU A 140 3.96 -13.44 -2.40
N ASP A 141 2.66 -13.60 -2.20
CA ASP A 141 1.92 -14.87 -2.23
C ASP A 141 0.42 -14.61 -2.32
N ASN A 142 -0.39 -15.62 -2.70
CA ASN A 142 -1.84 -15.53 -2.61
C ASN A 142 -2.33 -15.69 -1.15
N ASN A 143 -2.30 -14.59 -0.42
CA ASN A 143 -2.69 -14.55 0.99
C ASN A 143 -4.21 -14.67 1.24
N TYR A 144 -5.02 -14.62 0.19
CA TYR A 144 -6.49 -14.75 0.26
C TYR A 144 -6.99 -16.17 0.02
N GLN A 145 -6.12 -17.12 -0.32
CA GLN A 145 -6.48 -18.53 -0.66
C GLN A 145 -7.37 -19.19 0.40
N LYS A 146 -7.16 -18.91 1.69
CA LYS A 146 -7.98 -19.42 2.80
C LYS A 146 -9.43 -18.93 2.78
N HIS A 147 -9.71 -17.90 2.01
CA HIS A 147 -11.02 -17.26 1.87
C HIS A 147 -11.65 -17.54 0.50
N GLY A 148 -11.11 -18.49 -0.27
CA GLY A 148 -11.53 -18.82 -1.63
C GLY A 148 -13.00 -19.25 -1.81
N LYS A 149 -13.73 -19.47 -0.71
CA LYS A 149 -15.19 -19.70 -0.75
C LYS A 149 -15.97 -18.45 -1.17
N TRP A 150 -15.48 -17.24 -0.83
CA TRP A 150 -16.16 -15.96 -1.09
C TRP A 150 -15.27 -14.88 -1.69
N ILE A 151 -13.95 -15.11 -1.77
CA ILE A 151 -12.97 -14.23 -2.41
C ILE A 151 -12.35 -14.95 -3.61
N GLN A 152 -12.28 -14.25 -4.73
CA GLN A 152 -11.45 -14.57 -5.89
C GLN A 152 -10.34 -13.53 -5.96
N CYS A 153 -9.11 -13.92 -5.62
CA CYS A 153 -7.97 -13.02 -5.64
C CYS A 153 -7.14 -13.22 -6.91
N THR A 154 -6.78 -12.11 -7.55
CA THR A 154 -5.77 -12.00 -8.60
C THR A 154 -4.52 -11.35 -7.98
N PRO A 155 -3.57 -12.13 -7.44
CA PRO A 155 -2.33 -11.58 -6.91
C PRO A 155 -1.35 -11.36 -8.07
N ILE A 156 -0.80 -10.14 -8.17
CA ILE A 156 0.17 -9.76 -9.20
C ILE A 156 1.45 -9.19 -8.59
N ASP A 157 2.57 -9.41 -9.24
CA ASP A 157 3.87 -8.77 -8.96
C ASP A 157 4.68 -8.64 -10.24
N LEU A 158 5.58 -7.65 -10.30
CA LEU A 158 6.50 -7.48 -11.43
C LEU A 158 7.56 -8.60 -11.53
N ASN A 159 7.83 -9.28 -10.41
CA ASN A 159 8.81 -10.36 -10.34
C ASN A 159 8.36 -11.41 -9.31
N PRO A 160 7.37 -12.24 -9.64
CA PRO A 160 6.77 -13.19 -8.72
C PRO A 160 7.79 -14.27 -8.31
N GLN A 161 7.78 -14.63 -7.03
CA GLN A 161 8.68 -15.63 -6.44
C GLN A 161 8.04 -17.03 -6.31
N ASN A 162 6.83 -17.19 -6.78
CA ASN A 162 6.11 -18.46 -6.80
C ASN A 162 4.98 -18.42 -7.86
N ASN A 163 4.52 -19.61 -8.27
CA ASN A 163 3.51 -19.81 -9.31
C ASN A 163 2.07 -19.44 -8.92
N ARG A 164 1.85 -18.99 -7.68
CA ARG A 164 0.54 -18.51 -7.20
C ARG A 164 0.34 -17.01 -7.40
N VAL A 165 1.38 -16.31 -7.86
CA VAL A 165 1.37 -14.88 -8.16
C VAL A 165 1.61 -14.73 -9.66
N ILE A 166 0.82 -13.90 -10.32
CA ILE A 166 0.89 -13.65 -11.75
C ILE A 166 1.94 -12.55 -11.99
N GLU A 167 2.83 -12.78 -12.96
CA GLU A 167 3.74 -11.74 -13.43
C GLU A 167 2.97 -10.73 -14.27
N ALA A 168 2.82 -9.51 -13.74
CA ALA A 168 2.13 -8.45 -14.45
C ALA A 168 2.54 -7.07 -13.93
N ASP A 169 2.58 -6.10 -14.83
CA ASP A 169 2.70 -4.68 -14.49
C ASP A 169 1.30 -4.09 -14.26
N PHE A 170 1.06 -3.63 -13.06
CA PHE A 170 -0.22 -3.03 -12.66
C PHE A 170 -0.65 -1.87 -13.57
N LEU A 171 0.31 -1.05 -14.05
CA LEU A 171 0.02 0.10 -14.91
C LEU A 171 -0.43 -0.30 -16.32
N THR A 172 -0.09 -1.49 -16.77
CA THR A 172 -0.45 -1.99 -18.12
C THR A 172 -1.71 -2.85 -18.15
N LEU A 173 -2.33 -3.13 -17.01
CA LEU A 173 -3.58 -3.91 -16.97
C LEU A 173 -4.71 -3.20 -17.73
N ASN A 174 -5.51 -3.97 -18.45
CA ASN A 174 -6.62 -3.45 -19.26
C ASN A 174 -8.01 -3.83 -18.75
N ASP A 175 -8.11 -4.45 -17.57
CA ASP A 175 -9.34 -5.00 -16.96
C ASP A 175 -10.22 -3.89 -16.36
N LYS A 176 -10.70 -2.96 -17.19
CA LYS A 176 -11.48 -1.80 -16.73
C LYS A 176 -12.73 -2.24 -15.95
N LYS A 177 -12.90 -1.68 -14.73
CA LYS A 177 -14.05 -1.90 -13.85
C LYS A 177 -14.37 -3.38 -13.62
N ASP A 178 -13.35 -4.20 -13.36
CA ASP A 178 -13.55 -5.64 -13.11
C ASP A 178 -13.36 -6.06 -11.66
N TYR A 179 -12.74 -5.22 -10.82
CA TYR A 179 -12.42 -5.59 -9.45
C TYR A 179 -13.31 -4.88 -8.44
N ASP A 180 -13.89 -5.66 -7.51
CA ASP A 180 -14.63 -5.12 -6.35
C ASP A 180 -13.67 -4.46 -5.34
N VAL A 181 -12.43 -4.96 -5.28
CA VAL A 181 -11.41 -4.49 -4.33
C VAL A 181 -10.04 -4.45 -5.01
N VAL A 182 -9.33 -3.34 -4.86
CA VAL A 182 -7.89 -3.23 -5.19
C VAL A 182 -7.10 -2.97 -3.91
N VAL A 183 -5.95 -3.64 -3.77
CA VAL A 183 -5.08 -3.52 -2.61
C VAL A 183 -3.69 -3.07 -3.05
N LEU A 184 -3.27 -1.89 -2.58
CA LEU A 184 -1.91 -1.36 -2.73
C LEU A 184 -1.22 -1.35 -1.36
N SER A 185 -0.63 -2.48 -0.98
CA SER A 185 0.06 -2.59 0.30
C SER A 185 1.54 -2.38 0.17
N LEU A 186 2.04 -1.22 0.59
CA LEU A 186 3.45 -0.82 0.51
C LEU A 186 4.00 -0.75 -0.93
N ILE A 187 3.14 -0.48 -1.91
CA ILE A 187 3.52 -0.38 -3.32
C ILE A 187 3.89 1.05 -3.70
N ILE A 188 3.04 2.02 -3.39
CA ILE A 188 3.24 3.43 -3.78
C ILE A 188 4.58 3.98 -3.28
N ASN A 189 5.04 3.55 -2.11
CA ASN A 189 6.32 4.00 -1.54
C ASN A 189 7.56 3.42 -2.23
N PHE A 190 7.40 2.32 -2.99
CA PHE A 190 8.49 1.73 -3.77
C PHE A 190 8.69 2.42 -5.11
N GLU A 191 7.65 2.97 -5.70
CA GLU A 191 7.80 3.77 -6.91
C GLU A 191 8.64 5.03 -6.61
N GLY A 192 9.68 5.26 -7.39
CA GLY A 192 10.61 6.38 -7.22
C GLY A 192 10.05 7.71 -7.74
N ASP A 193 9.24 7.63 -8.80
CA ASP A 193 8.67 8.78 -9.49
C ASP A 193 7.35 9.24 -8.88
N SER A 194 7.29 10.51 -8.51
CA SER A 194 6.08 11.11 -7.94
C SER A 194 4.89 11.14 -8.92
N ARG A 195 5.12 11.21 -10.23
CA ARG A 195 4.06 11.16 -11.26
C ARG A 195 3.55 9.75 -11.43
N LYS A 196 4.45 8.76 -11.52
CA LYS A 196 4.05 7.35 -11.58
C LYS A 196 3.26 6.90 -10.36
N ARG A 197 3.55 7.47 -9.17
CA ARG A 197 2.70 7.25 -7.99
C ARG A 197 1.27 7.75 -8.20
N GLY A 198 1.11 8.90 -8.87
CA GLY A 198 -0.20 9.40 -9.28
C GLY A 198 -0.87 8.50 -10.30
N GLU A 199 -0.12 7.98 -11.27
CA GLU A 199 -0.62 7.01 -12.27
C GLU A 199 -1.12 5.72 -11.59
N LEU A 200 -0.42 5.20 -10.55
CA LEU A 200 -0.91 4.08 -9.76
C LEU A 200 -2.27 4.36 -9.12
N LEU A 201 -2.49 5.57 -8.60
CA LEU A 201 -3.77 5.96 -8.02
C LEU A 201 -4.87 6.10 -9.08
N ARG A 202 -4.57 6.69 -10.24
CA ARG A 202 -5.51 6.78 -11.37
C ARG A 202 -5.89 5.39 -11.88
N LYS A 203 -4.90 4.49 -11.95
CA LYS A 203 -5.13 3.10 -12.37
C LYS A 203 -6.10 2.37 -11.44
N CYS A 204 -6.05 2.63 -10.14
CA CYS A 204 -7.06 2.09 -9.22
C CYS A 204 -8.48 2.57 -9.57
N GLU A 205 -8.62 3.83 -9.97
CA GLU A 205 -9.92 4.36 -10.38
C GLU A 205 -10.46 3.65 -11.64
N GLU A 206 -9.60 3.36 -12.62
CA GLU A 206 -9.97 2.66 -13.85
C GLU A 206 -10.41 1.21 -13.59
N LEU A 207 -9.74 0.50 -12.68
CA LEU A 207 -9.91 -0.93 -12.47
C LEU A 207 -11.04 -1.29 -11.49
N ILE A 208 -11.35 -0.40 -10.54
CA ILE A 208 -12.34 -0.65 -9.50
C ILE A 208 -13.75 -0.37 -10.05
N VAL A 209 -14.68 -1.30 -9.80
CA VAL A 209 -16.11 -1.12 -10.07
C VAL A 209 -16.69 0.06 -9.28
N ASP A 210 -17.81 0.60 -9.72
CA ASP A 210 -18.52 1.63 -8.97
C ASP A 210 -18.95 1.08 -7.60
N GLN A 211 -18.79 1.87 -6.53
CA GLN A 211 -18.98 1.46 -5.13
C GLN A 211 -17.95 0.43 -4.61
N GLY A 212 -16.96 0.02 -5.42
CA GLY A 212 -15.87 -0.87 -5.01
C GLY A 212 -14.91 -0.19 -4.04
N LEU A 213 -13.95 -0.94 -3.53
CA LEU A 213 -13.08 -0.54 -2.42
C LEU A 213 -11.61 -0.48 -2.84
N LEU A 214 -10.91 0.51 -2.33
CA LEU A 214 -9.46 0.65 -2.46
C LEU A 214 -8.82 0.59 -1.07
N PHE A 215 -7.91 -0.37 -0.87
CA PHE A 215 -7.12 -0.48 0.34
C PHE A 215 -5.69 -0.02 0.06
N ILE A 216 -5.21 0.94 0.85
CA ILE A 216 -3.83 1.45 0.74
C ILE A 216 -3.14 1.32 2.10
N VAL A 217 -1.93 0.75 2.08
CA VAL A 217 -1.01 0.75 3.24
C VAL A 217 0.26 1.46 2.84
N LEU A 218 0.67 2.43 3.65
CA LEU A 218 1.90 3.21 3.45
C LEU A 218 2.74 3.23 4.74
N PRO A 219 4.07 3.37 4.63
CA PRO A 219 4.87 3.80 5.77
C PRO A 219 4.35 5.13 6.32
N LEU A 220 4.15 5.20 7.64
CA LEU A 220 3.61 6.39 8.30
C LEU A 220 4.45 7.64 7.99
N ALA A 221 5.78 7.48 7.85
CA ALA A 221 6.70 8.55 7.49
C ALA A 221 6.44 9.16 6.11
N CYS A 222 5.73 8.48 5.21
CA CYS A 222 5.34 9.05 3.91
C CYS A 222 4.33 10.20 4.05
N LEU A 223 3.57 10.22 5.14
CA LEU A 223 2.58 11.26 5.43
C LEU A 223 2.97 12.16 6.58
N GLU A 224 3.53 11.61 7.67
CA GLU A 224 3.87 12.39 8.86
C GLU A 224 5.23 13.10 8.77
N ASN A 225 6.17 12.56 7.98
CA ASN A 225 7.51 13.11 7.84
C ASN A 225 7.88 13.47 6.39
N SER A 226 6.92 13.65 5.51
CA SER A 226 7.21 14.17 4.17
C SER A 226 7.19 15.69 4.14
N ARG A 227 8.10 16.25 3.33
CA ARG A 227 8.10 17.69 2.98
C ARG A 227 6.93 18.07 2.07
N TYR A 228 6.43 17.14 1.26
CA TYR A 228 5.55 17.43 0.13
C TYR A 228 4.18 16.75 0.22
N LEU A 229 3.95 15.93 1.22
CA LEU A 229 2.68 15.22 1.37
C LEU A 229 2.34 15.07 2.85
N ASP A 230 1.09 15.33 3.19
CA ASP A 230 0.50 14.96 4.47
C ASP A 230 -0.77 14.14 4.25
N LYS A 231 -1.42 13.79 5.34
CA LYS A 231 -2.63 12.95 5.31
C LYS A 231 -3.78 13.65 4.60
N ASP A 232 -3.98 14.93 4.86
CA ASP A 232 -5.12 15.67 4.34
C ASP A 232 -4.96 15.88 2.82
N CYS A 233 -3.76 16.21 2.37
CA CYS A 233 -3.41 16.27 0.96
C CYS A 233 -3.61 14.91 0.27
N PHE A 234 -3.17 13.81 0.89
CA PHE A 234 -3.37 12.47 0.36
C PHE A 234 -4.83 12.09 0.22
N VAL A 235 -5.65 12.34 1.25
CA VAL A 235 -7.10 12.10 1.21
C VAL A 235 -7.77 12.98 0.14
N SER A 236 -7.37 14.25 0.02
CA SER A 236 -7.90 15.16 -1.01
C SER A 236 -7.55 14.69 -2.43
N MET A 237 -6.34 14.12 -2.64
CA MET A 237 -5.95 13.50 -3.91
C MET A 237 -6.89 12.34 -4.27
N LEU A 238 -7.14 11.43 -3.33
CA LEU A 238 -8.04 10.30 -3.54
C LEU A 238 -9.49 10.81 -3.77
N GLY A 239 -9.92 11.83 -3.05
CA GLY A 239 -11.23 12.47 -3.26
C GLY A 239 -11.38 13.02 -4.67
N SER A 240 -10.33 13.60 -5.26
CA SER A 240 -10.37 14.11 -6.63
C SER A 240 -10.49 13.01 -7.70
N LEU A 241 -10.08 11.79 -7.36
CA LEU A 241 -10.25 10.57 -8.16
C LEU A 241 -11.58 9.84 -7.89
N GLY A 242 -12.47 10.43 -7.11
CA GLY A 242 -13.75 9.81 -6.78
C GLY A 242 -13.70 8.78 -5.66
N PHE A 243 -12.71 8.85 -4.78
CA PHE A 243 -12.61 7.95 -3.62
C PHE A 243 -12.93 8.66 -2.31
N GLU A 244 -13.90 8.15 -1.58
CA GLU A 244 -14.25 8.62 -0.24
C GLU A 244 -13.59 7.74 0.83
N VAL A 245 -13.01 8.35 1.87
CA VAL A 245 -12.38 7.61 2.96
C VAL A 245 -13.42 6.98 3.89
N CYS A 246 -13.44 5.64 3.98
CA CYS A 246 -14.28 4.90 4.92
C CYS A 246 -13.58 4.63 6.24
N LEU A 247 -12.26 4.37 6.18
CA LEU A 247 -11.45 4.06 7.36
C LEU A 247 -10.05 4.60 7.16
N CYS A 248 -9.53 5.25 8.21
CA CYS A 248 -8.14 5.58 8.34
C CYS A 248 -7.62 5.15 9.71
N HIS A 249 -6.52 4.43 9.74
CA HIS A 249 -5.89 3.95 10.97
C HIS A 249 -4.38 4.03 10.85
N SER A 250 -3.72 4.42 11.93
CA SER A 250 -2.26 4.42 12.00
C SER A 250 -1.78 3.47 13.10
N SER A 251 -0.76 2.69 12.78
CA SER A 251 0.06 1.95 13.72
C SER A 251 1.32 2.75 14.04
N ARG A 252 2.25 2.19 14.81
CA ARG A 252 3.53 2.84 15.10
C ARG A 252 4.35 3.18 13.85
N LYS A 253 4.19 2.45 12.73
CA LYS A 253 5.05 2.58 11.54
C LYS A 253 4.29 2.67 10.22
N LEU A 254 3.03 2.28 10.21
CA LEU A 254 2.23 2.19 9.00
C LEU A 254 0.93 2.96 9.18
N CYS A 255 0.45 3.52 8.09
CA CYS A 255 -0.91 4.04 7.97
C CYS A 255 -1.70 3.17 6.99
N PHE A 256 -2.97 3.03 7.28
CA PHE A 256 -3.92 2.16 6.62
C PHE A 256 -5.14 2.96 6.21
N PHE A 257 -5.51 2.84 4.95
CA PHE A 257 -6.69 3.50 4.41
C PHE A 257 -7.59 2.47 3.74
N MET A 258 -8.87 2.63 3.93
CA MET A 258 -9.91 2.01 3.14
C MET A 258 -10.76 3.13 2.54
N PHE A 259 -10.80 3.16 1.23
CA PHE A 259 -11.60 4.10 0.46
C PHE A 259 -12.71 3.35 -0.27
N LYS A 260 -13.80 4.03 -0.52
CA LYS A 260 -14.88 3.58 -1.38
C LYS A 260 -14.94 4.43 -2.63
N LYS A 261 -15.04 3.81 -3.80
CA LYS A 261 -15.22 4.53 -5.05
C LYS A 261 -16.62 5.11 -5.11
N THR A 262 -16.71 6.38 -5.47
CA THR A 262 -17.95 7.11 -5.72
C THR A 262 -18.02 7.53 -7.19
N SER A 263 -19.15 8.01 -7.63
CA SER A 263 -19.33 8.49 -9.00
C SER A 263 -18.76 9.90 -9.24
N HIS A 264 -18.34 10.59 -8.16
CA HIS A 264 -17.91 11.98 -8.26
C HIS A 264 -16.40 12.08 -8.44
N VAL A 265 -15.95 12.38 -9.66
CA VAL A 265 -14.55 12.66 -10.00
C VAL A 265 -14.41 14.16 -10.30
N SER A 266 -13.63 14.89 -9.51
CA SER A 266 -13.43 16.33 -9.74
C SER A 266 -12.35 16.65 -10.77
N GLY A 267 -11.47 15.69 -11.08
CA GLY A 267 -10.35 15.86 -12.01
C GLY A 267 -9.29 16.88 -11.58
N ARG A 268 -9.31 17.30 -10.30
CA ARG A 268 -8.35 18.28 -9.78
C ARG A 268 -6.93 17.70 -9.86
N SER A 269 -5.99 18.48 -10.41
CA SER A 269 -4.57 18.15 -10.42
C SER A 269 -3.89 18.53 -9.11
N PHE A 270 -2.88 17.79 -8.73
CA PHE A 270 -2.04 18.05 -7.56
C PHE A 270 -0.58 18.09 -7.96
N SER A 271 0.03 19.26 -7.84
CA SER A 271 1.45 19.45 -8.06
C SER A 271 2.24 19.25 -6.77
N LYS A 272 3.55 19.05 -6.92
CA LYS A 272 4.47 18.96 -5.78
C LYS A 272 4.63 20.34 -5.15
N HIS A 273 4.17 20.54 -3.92
CA HIS A 273 4.34 21.77 -3.14
C HIS A 273 4.84 21.45 -1.72
N VAL A 274 5.45 22.44 -1.07
CA VAL A 274 6.01 22.26 0.27
C VAL A 274 4.90 22.39 1.32
N VAL A 275 4.59 21.31 2.03
CA VAL A 275 3.65 21.30 3.17
C VAL A 275 4.39 21.42 4.52
N ARG A 276 5.66 20.99 4.59
CA ARG A 276 6.50 21.13 5.80
C ARG A 276 7.86 21.72 5.42
N LYS A 277 8.27 22.81 6.11
CA LYS A 277 9.59 23.43 5.98
C LYS A 277 10.58 22.75 6.94
N GLY A 278 11.87 22.83 6.64
CA GLY A 278 12.96 22.32 7.49
C GLY A 278 13.77 21.18 6.89
N GLY A 279 14.88 20.81 7.54
CA GLY A 279 15.89 19.87 7.01
C GLY A 279 15.58 18.39 7.19
N ASN A 280 14.82 18.02 8.22
CA ASN A 280 14.69 16.62 8.66
C ASN A 280 13.51 15.87 8.04
N HIS A 281 12.97 16.33 6.91
CA HIS A 281 11.85 15.71 6.23
C HIS A 281 12.30 14.91 5.02
N ASN A 282 11.64 13.77 4.79
CA ASN A 282 11.82 13.03 3.55
C ASN A 282 11.14 13.74 2.36
N ASN A 283 11.51 13.33 1.15
CA ASN A 283 11.03 13.95 -0.08
C ASN A 283 9.93 13.12 -0.78
N PHE A 284 9.18 12.31 -0.04
CA PHE A 284 8.08 11.56 -0.61
C PHE A 284 7.01 12.53 -1.12
N ALA A 285 6.57 12.35 -2.36
CA ALA A 285 5.56 13.17 -3.00
C ALA A 285 4.73 12.31 -3.95
N ILE A 286 3.51 12.69 -4.18
CA ILE A 286 2.64 12.19 -5.26
C ILE A 286 2.22 13.39 -6.10
N VAL A 287 2.15 13.21 -7.41
CA VAL A 287 1.70 14.22 -8.37
C VAL A 287 0.56 13.60 -9.18
N LEU A 288 -0.61 14.25 -9.15
CA LEU A 288 -1.82 13.88 -9.88
C LEU A 288 -2.10 14.83 -11.01
#